data_3eb99573733c66089618e311d2ca0333
#
_entry.id   3eb99573733c66089618e311d2ca0333
#
_cell.length_a   1.000
_cell.length_b   1.000
_cell.length_c   1.000
_cell.angle_alpha   90.00
_cell.angle_beta   90.00
_cell.angle_gamma   90.00
#
_symmetry.space_group_name_H-M   'P 1'
#
loop_
_entity.id
_entity.type
_entity.pdbx_description
1 polymer ?
#
loop_
_entity_poly.entity_id
_entity_poly.type
_entity_poly.pdbx_seq_one_letter_code
_entity_poly.pdbx_strand_id
1 'polypeptide(L)'
;MTATVRITAAKRVPMDSMRKTALVAGIFYLITFISIPTLALYGPVKNHRDWILGSGGHTAVLAGGFLEVIVALACIGTAVTLYPVLKRQHEGAALGLAAARVLEAGLIFTGVISLLSLVTLRQHLGGAAGGNAAALVTTGASHVAIYNWTFLLGQSLMPAINALLLGSLLYRSRLVPRIIPVLGLIGAPLLLAAVIATLFGGIGQYSALAALAALPVAAWELSLGVWLVVKGFRSFPITAGIATADTAPAYHDVTA
;
A
#
# COMPACT_ATOMS: atom_id res chain seq x y z
N MET A 1 -41.75 29.17 -37.19
CA MET A 1 -41.85 27.95 -36.38
C MET A 1 -40.43 27.53 -36.00
N THR A 2 -39.98 27.86 -34.79
CA THR A 2 -38.65 27.57 -34.30
C THR A 2 -38.69 26.27 -33.48
N ALA A 3 -38.09 25.20 -33.98
CA ALA A 3 -38.02 23.92 -33.32
C ALA A 3 -36.96 23.97 -32.20
N THR A 4 -37.41 23.93 -30.95
CA THR A 4 -36.54 23.83 -29.75
C THR A 4 -36.05 22.41 -29.63
N VAL A 5 -34.76 22.16 -29.94
CA VAL A 5 -34.10 20.89 -29.70
C VAL A 5 -33.89 20.74 -28.19
N ARG A 6 -34.67 19.92 -27.55
CA ARG A 6 -34.45 19.47 -26.14
C ARG A 6 -33.25 18.52 -26.14
N ILE A 7 -32.10 19.00 -25.67
CA ILE A 7 -30.97 18.15 -25.33
C ILE A 7 -31.36 17.38 -24.05
N THR A 8 -31.75 16.13 -24.20
CA THR A 8 -32.00 15.21 -23.08
C THR A 8 -30.65 14.92 -22.42
N ALA A 9 -30.46 15.39 -21.19
CA ALA A 9 -29.28 15.06 -20.39
C ALA A 9 -29.14 13.53 -20.30
N ALA A 10 -28.02 13.00 -20.74
CA ALA A 10 -27.73 11.58 -20.68
C ALA A 10 -27.85 11.09 -19.22
N LYS A 11 -28.82 10.25 -18.95
CA LYS A 11 -29.06 9.65 -17.64
C LYS A 11 -27.83 8.82 -17.28
N ARG A 12 -27.04 9.25 -16.28
CA ARG A 12 -25.87 8.50 -15.80
C ARG A 12 -26.33 7.12 -15.36
N VAL A 13 -25.92 6.08 -16.08
CA VAL A 13 -26.14 4.69 -15.67
C VAL A 13 -25.39 4.47 -14.35
N PRO A 14 -26.06 3.98 -13.28
CA PRO A 14 -25.37 3.69 -12.01
C PRO A 14 -24.24 2.69 -12.26
N MET A 15 -23.04 2.95 -11.68
CA MET A 15 -21.94 2.00 -11.76
C MET A 15 -22.33 0.71 -11.01
N ASP A 16 -22.11 -0.45 -11.64
CA ASP A 16 -22.24 -1.77 -11.04
C ASP A 16 -21.34 -1.87 -9.78
N SER A 17 -21.81 -2.58 -8.76
CA SER A 17 -21.11 -2.73 -7.47
C SER A 17 -19.69 -3.29 -7.64
N MET A 18 -19.51 -4.24 -8.56
CA MET A 18 -18.20 -4.79 -8.89
C MET A 18 -17.25 -3.74 -9.50
N ARG A 19 -17.79 -2.84 -10.32
CA ARG A 19 -17.01 -1.74 -10.89
C ARG A 19 -16.58 -0.73 -9.83
N LYS A 20 -17.45 -0.43 -8.85
CA LYS A 20 -17.12 0.42 -7.70
C LYS A 20 -16.02 -0.20 -6.85
N THR A 21 -16.14 -1.49 -6.52
CA THR A 21 -15.13 -2.24 -5.75
C THR A 21 -13.78 -2.23 -6.46
N ALA A 22 -13.74 -2.50 -7.76
CA ALA A 22 -12.50 -2.45 -8.54
C ALA A 22 -11.89 -1.05 -8.55
N LEU A 23 -12.70 0.00 -8.76
CA LEU A 23 -12.25 1.39 -8.76
C LEU A 23 -11.61 1.77 -7.42
N VAL A 24 -12.30 1.48 -6.32
CA VAL A 24 -11.82 1.81 -4.96
C VAL A 24 -10.54 1.03 -4.64
N ALA A 25 -10.49 -0.27 -4.92
CA ALA A 25 -9.28 -1.07 -4.74
C ALA A 25 -8.11 -0.55 -5.59
N GLY A 26 -8.36 -0.19 -6.84
CA GLY A 26 -7.35 0.36 -7.74
C GLY A 26 -6.82 1.71 -7.26
N ILE A 27 -7.69 2.60 -6.76
CA ILE A 27 -7.28 3.88 -6.16
C ILE A 27 -6.37 3.63 -4.96
N PHE A 28 -6.74 2.73 -4.04
CA PHE A 28 -5.90 2.40 -2.89
C PHE A 28 -4.53 1.84 -3.32
N TYR A 29 -4.47 0.98 -4.35
CA TYR A 29 -3.19 0.53 -4.90
C TYR A 29 -2.33 1.67 -5.45
N LEU A 30 -2.93 2.63 -6.15
CA LEU A 30 -2.18 3.78 -6.66
C LEU A 30 -1.72 4.72 -5.55
N ILE A 31 -2.51 4.87 -4.48
CA ILE A 31 -2.14 5.67 -3.31
C ILE A 31 -0.88 5.10 -2.62
N THR A 32 -0.65 3.77 -2.63
CA THR A 32 0.57 3.23 -2.00
C THR A 32 1.86 3.76 -2.61
N PHE A 33 1.84 4.22 -3.87
CA PHE A 33 3.01 4.80 -4.54
C PHE A 33 3.41 6.20 -4.03
N ILE A 34 2.55 6.86 -3.26
CA ILE A 34 2.93 8.13 -2.60
C ILE A 34 4.00 7.95 -1.50
N SER A 35 4.33 6.71 -1.14
CA SER A 35 5.47 6.40 -0.28
C SER A 35 6.83 6.66 -0.95
N ILE A 36 6.92 6.67 -2.28
CA ILE A 36 8.19 6.84 -2.99
C ILE A 36 8.92 8.14 -2.58
N PRO A 37 8.27 9.31 -2.53
CA PRO A 37 8.89 10.54 -2.06
C PRO A 37 9.46 10.47 -0.63
N THR A 38 8.96 9.57 0.24
CA THR A 38 9.45 9.46 1.63
C THR A 38 10.91 9.05 1.71
N LEU A 39 11.41 8.31 0.70
CA LEU A 39 12.82 7.94 0.62
C LEU A 39 13.74 9.17 0.60
N ALA A 40 13.34 10.23 -0.10
CA ALA A 40 14.06 11.50 -0.13
C ALA A 40 13.78 12.35 1.13
N LEU A 41 12.52 12.41 1.58
CA LEU A 41 12.10 13.21 2.74
C LEU A 41 12.80 12.77 4.03
N TYR A 42 13.07 11.48 4.18
CA TYR A 42 13.78 10.94 5.33
C TYR A 42 15.31 10.93 5.18
N GLY A 43 15.83 11.31 4.01
CA GLY A 43 17.28 11.37 3.74
C GLY A 43 18.07 12.08 4.83
N PRO A 44 17.71 13.31 5.24
CA PRO A 44 18.44 14.04 6.27
C PRO A 44 18.52 13.29 7.61
N VAL A 45 17.39 12.75 8.10
CA VAL A 45 17.37 12.06 9.40
C VAL A 45 18.07 10.70 9.37
N LYS A 46 18.11 10.03 8.22
CA LYS A 46 18.72 8.71 8.08
C LYS A 46 20.23 8.77 7.82
N ASN A 47 20.70 9.79 7.11
CA ASN A 47 22.08 9.89 6.65
C ASN A 47 22.98 10.71 7.60
N HIS A 48 22.41 11.47 8.53
CA HIS A 48 23.15 12.31 9.47
C HIS A 48 22.85 11.89 10.92
N ARG A 49 23.82 11.23 11.57
CA ARG A 49 23.67 10.73 12.94
C ARG A 49 23.44 11.84 13.96
N ASP A 50 23.99 13.02 13.70
CA ASP A 50 23.88 14.24 14.51
C ASP A 50 22.63 15.08 14.20
N TRP A 51 21.78 14.59 13.28
CA TRP A 51 20.54 15.29 12.90
C TRP A 51 19.71 15.68 14.13
N ILE A 52 19.69 14.84 15.17
CA ILE A 52 18.93 15.07 16.40
C ILE A 52 19.43 16.30 17.18
N LEU A 53 20.71 16.67 17.06
CA LEU A 53 21.32 17.81 17.76
C LEU A 53 21.10 19.13 17.05
N GLY A 54 20.76 19.10 15.76
CA GLY A 54 20.63 20.30 14.93
C GLY A 54 19.39 21.12 15.24
N SER A 55 19.43 22.42 14.88
CA SER A 55 18.31 23.37 15.00
C SER A 55 17.48 23.51 13.71
N GLY A 56 17.84 22.79 12.63
CA GLY A 56 17.19 22.87 11.31
C GLY A 56 15.74 22.33 11.29
N GLY A 57 15.03 22.56 10.18
CA GLY A 57 13.65 22.14 10.01
C GLY A 57 13.45 20.62 10.07
N HIS A 58 12.32 20.19 10.60
CA HIS A 58 11.86 18.79 10.68
C HIS A 58 10.64 18.53 9.79
N THR A 59 10.21 19.52 9.02
CA THR A 59 9.00 19.46 8.17
C THR A 59 9.05 18.30 7.16
N ALA A 60 10.23 17.99 6.61
CA ALA A 60 10.38 16.87 5.69
C ALA A 60 10.02 15.53 6.34
N VAL A 61 10.46 15.32 7.61
CA VAL A 61 10.16 14.07 8.35
C VAL A 61 8.66 14.01 8.69
N LEU A 62 8.05 15.14 9.08
CA LEU A 62 6.60 15.21 9.33
C LEU A 62 5.80 14.92 8.06
N ALA A 63 6.19 15.53 6.93
CA ALA A 63 5.55 15.28 5.64
C ALA A 63 5.68 13.81 5.21
N GLY A 64 6.86 13.21 5.35
CA GLY A 64 7.07 11.79 5.10
C GLY A 64 6.19 10.91 5.98
N GLY A 65 6.11 11.19 7.29
CA GLY A 65 5.24 10.49 8.22
C GLY A 65 3.76 10.57 7.82
N PHE A 66 3.29 11.74 7.43
CA PHE A 66 1.93 11.93 6.94
C PHE A 66 1.64 11.10 5.68
N LEU A 67 2.56 11.07 4.71
CA LEU A 67 2.41 10.26 3.50
C LEU A 67 2.38 8.76 3.84
N GLU A 68 3.24 8.27 4.73
CA GLU A 68 3.25 6.86 5.13
C GLU A 68 2.00 6.46 5.93
N VAL A 69 1.42 7.35 6.73
CA VAL A 69 0.10 7.13 7.36
C VAL A 69 -0.98 6.90 6.30
N ILE A 70 -1.00 7.70 5.24
CA ILE A 70 -1.95 7.51 4.12
C ILE A 70 -1.71 6.16 3.44
N VAL A 71 -0.46 5.77 3.23
CA VAL A 71 -0.09 4.45 2.66
C VAL A 71 -0.58 3.31 3.55
N ALA A 72 -0.35 3.37 4.86
CA ALA A 72 -0.81 2.35 5.81
C ALA A 72 -2.35 2.19 5.77
N LEU A 73 -3.08 3.31 5.73
CA LEU A 73 -4.53 3.29 5.58
C LEU A 73 -4.97 2.74 4.22
N ALA A 74 -4.24 3.03 3.14
CA ALA A 74 -4.51 2.47 1.83
C ALA A 74 -4.27 0.94 1.78
N CYS A 75 -3.26 0.42 2.48
CA CYS A 75 -3.05 -1.02 2.63
C CYS A 75 -4.26 -1.71 3.27
N ILE A 76 -4.78 -1.17 4.37
CA ILE A 76 -6.01 -1.66 5.02
C ILE A 76 -7.20 -1.52 4.05
N GLY A 77 -7.32 -0.39 3.36
CA GLY A 77 -8.38 -0.13 2.39
C GLY A 77 -8.41 -1.14 1.25
N THR A 78 -7.23 -1.53 0.71
CA THR A 78 -7.16 -2.59 -0.33
C THR A 78 -7.67 -3.92 0.20
N ALA A 79 -7.29 -4.31 1.42
CA ALA A 79 -7.71 -5.56 2.04
C ALA A 79 -9.24 -5.61 2.22
N VAL A 80 -9.80 -4.60 2.85
CA VAL A 80 -11.25 -4.50 3.12
C VAL A 80 -12.06 -4.51 1.82
N THR A 81 -11.59 -3.77 0.81
CA THR A 81 -12.29 -3.65 -0.48
C THR A 81 -12.24 -4.94 -1.29
N LEU A 82 -11.10 -5.66 -1.30
CA LEU A 82 -10.93 -6.87 -2.10
C LEU A 82 -11.49 -8.12 -1.42
N TYR A 83 -11.52 -8.18 -0.09
CA TYR A 83 -11.94 -9.36 0.67
C TYR A 83 -13.30 -9.94 0.23
N PRO A 84 -14.39 -9.16 0.07
CA PRO A 84 -15.70 -9.69 -0.34
C PRO A 84 -15.69 -10.39 -1.70
N VAL A 85 -14.80 -9.99 -2.61
CA VAL A 85 -14.64 -10.58 -3.93
C VAL A 85 -13.78 -11.84 -3.86
N LEU A 86 -12.63 -11.76 -3.17
CA LEU A 86 -11.63 -12.83 -3.13
C LEU A 86 -12.04 -14.02 -2.27
N LYS A 87 -12.80 -13.80 -1.18
CA LYS A 87 -13.29 -14.88 -0.30
C LYS A 87 -14.18 -15.89 -1.04
N ARG A 88 -14.86 -15.47 -2.11
CA ARG A 88 -15.69 -16.34 -2.95
C ARG A 88 -14.87 -17.36 -3.75
N GLN A 89 -13.59 -17.09 -3.96
CA GLN A 89 -12.67 -17.99 -4.63
C GLN A 89 -11.96 -18.92 -3.64
N HIS A 90 -11.39 -18.33 -2.57
CA HIS A 90 -10.68 -19.07 -1.54
C HIS A 90 -10.60 -18.22 -0.26
N GLU A 91 -11.45 -18.54 0.71
CA GLU A 91 -11.61 -17.72 1.92
C GLU A 91 -10.31 -17.62 2.74
N GLY A 92 -9.61 -18.73 2.95
CA GLY A 92 -8.35 -18.75 3.70
C GLY A 92 -7.27 -17.87 3.08
N ALA A 93 -7.12 -17.87 1.73
CA ALA A 93 -6.15 -17.01 1.05
C ALA A 93 -6.57 -15.53 1.09
N ALA A 94 -7.88 -15.24 0.99
CA ALA A 94 -8.40 -13.88 1.13
C ALA A 94 -8.21 -13.33 2.54
N LEU A 95 -8.42 -14.17 3.57
CA LEU A 95 -8.14 -13.81 4.96
C LEU A 95 -6.64 -13.63 5.21
N GLY A 96 -5.80 -14.50 4.65
CA GLY A 96 -4.34 -14.37 4.70
C GLY A 96 -3.85 -13.07 4.09
N LEU A 97 -4.41 -12.66 2.95
CA LEU A 97 -4.11 -11.36 2.33
C LEU A 97 -4.55 -10.20 3.24
N ALA A 98 -5.75 -10.28 3.82
CA ALA A 98 -6.23 -9.23 4.72
C ALA A 98 -5.34 -9.09 5.95
N ALA A 99 -4.94 -10.22 6.57
CA ALA A 99 -4.03 -10.22 7.70
C ALA A 99 -2.64 -9.66 7.34
N ALA A 100 -2.09 -10.05 6.18
CA ALA A 100 -0.81 -9.54 5.69
C ALA A 100 -0.83 -8.03 5.44
N ARG A 101 -1.91 -7.49 4.85
CA ARG A 101 -2.07 -6.04 4.64
C ARG A 101 -2.23 -5.27 5.95
N VAL A 102 -2.92 -5.82 6.95
CA VAL A 102 -3.02 -5.21 8.28
C VAL A 102 -1.67 -5.22 8.99
N LEU A 103 -0.93 -6.34 8.91
CA LEU A 103 0.43 -6.42 9.48
C LEU A 103 1.38 -5.41 8.80
N GLU A 104 1.33 -5.30 7.47
CA GLU A 104 2.07 -4.30 6.69
C GLU A 104 1.80 -2.89 7.21
N ALA A 105 0.52 -2.52 7.34
CA ALA A 105 0.11 -1.22 7.88
C ALA A 105 0.63 -1.01 9.31
N GLY A 106 0.58 -2.01 10.17
CA GLY A 106 1.11 -1.96 11.54
C GLY A 106 2.61 -1.71 11.59
N LEU A 107 3.38 -2.34 10.70
CA LEU A 107 4.81 -2.12 10.57
C LEU A 107 5.12 -0.70 10.05
N ILE A 108 4.36 -0.19 9.08
CA ILE A 108 4.48 1.18 8.60
C ILE A 108 4.20 2.16 9.76
N PHE A 109 3.11 1.99 10.50
CA PHE A 109 2.82 2.85 11.66
C PHE A 109 3.94 2.82 12.69
N THR A 110 4.52 1.66 12.98
CA THR A 110 5.65 1.53 13.93
C THR A 110 6.86 2.32 13.45
N GLY A 111 7.19 2.25 12.15
CA GLY A 111 8.26 3.04 11.54
C GLY A 111 8.00 4.55 11.64
N VAL A 112 6.79 4.98 11.31
CA VAL A 112 6.37 6.39 11.41
C VAL A 112 6.47 6.88 12.84
N ILE A 113 5.93 6.14 13.81
CA ILE A 113 6.01 6.48 15.24
C ILE A 113 7.47 6.65 15.67
N SER A 114 8.36 5.77 15.22
CA SER A 114 9.78 5.84 15.54
C SER A 114 10.42 7.14 15.06
N LEU A 115 10.20 7.55 13.79
CA LEU A 115 10.75 8.79 13.26
C LEU A 115 10.08 10.05 13.86
N LEU A 116 8.78 10.02 14.14
CA LEU A 116 8.09 11.13 14.80
C LEU A 116 8.55 11.31 16.24
N SER A 117 8.84 10.22 16.97
CA SER A 117 9.45 10.27 18.30
C SER A 117 10.82 10.98 18.26
N LEU A 118 11.60 10.71 17.20
CA LEU A 118 12.88 11.38 16.98
C LEU A 118 12.72 12.91 16.75
N VAL A 119 11.67 13.31 16.00
CA VAL A 119 11.34 14.74 15.84
C VAL A 119 11.00 15.37 17.18
N THR A 120 10.19 14.71 18.01
CA THR A 120 9.82 15.18 19.35
C THR A 120 11.04 15.35 20.25
N LEU A 121 11.94 14.36 20.28
CA LEU A 121 13.18 14.43 21.04
C LEU A 121 14.04 15.62 20.59
N ARG A 122 14.19 15.81 19.29
CA ARG A 122 14.93 16.94 18.73
C ARG A 122 14.35 18.29 19.15
N GLN A 123 13.02 18.43 19.11
CA GLN A 123 12.34 19.68 19.49
C GLN A 123 12.54 20.05 20.97
N HIS A 124 12.53 19.04 21.84
CA HIS A 124 12.63 19.28 23.28
C HIS A 124 14.06 19.32 23.83
N LEU A 125 14.99 18.61 23.22
CA LEU A 125 16.33 18.36 23.77
C LEU A 125 17.48 18.82 22.87
N GLY A 126 17.26 19.05 21.56
CA GLY A 126 18.32 19.31 20.60
C GLY A 126 19.15 20.57 20.90
N GLY A 127 18.52 21.66 21.31
CA GLY A 127 19.22 22.93 21.63
C GLY A 127 19.91 22.95 23.00
N ALA A 128 19.60 22.00 23.90
CA ALA A 128 20.08 21.94 25.27
C ALA A 128 20.99 20.74 25.53
N ALA A 129 21.55 20.13 24.49
CA ALA A 129 22.19 18.82 24.55
C ALA A 129 23.44 18.76 25.44
N GLY A 130 24.22 19.83 25.57
CA GLY A 130 25.36 19.91 26.48
C GLY A 130 26.11 18.58 26.67
N GLY A 131 26.22 18.13 27.93
CA GLY A 131 26.86 16.86 28.29
C GLY A 131 26.10 15.58 27.84
N ASN A 132 24.86 15.68 27.36
CA ASN A 132 24.02 14.55 26.94
C ASN A 132 24.01 14.31 25.41
N ALA A 133 24.81 15.04 24.63
CA ALA A 133 24.80 14.95 23.17
C ALA A 133 25.04 13.53 22.65
N ALA A 134 25.99 12.80 23.22
CA ALA A 134 26.30 11.42 22.82
C ALA A 134 25.12 10.45 23.06
N ALA A 135 24.41 10.60 24.18
CA ALA A 135 23.23 9.81 24.50
C ALA A 135 22.08 10.09 23.51
N LEU A 136 21.87 11.36 23.15
CA LEU A 136 20.86 11.74 22.16
C LEU A 136 21.17 11.18 20.78
N VAL A 137 22.43 11.25 20.32
CA VAL A 137 22.85 10.65 19.03
C VAL A 137 22.63 9.13 19.02
N THR A 138 22.95 8.44 20.11
CA THR A 138 22.71 6.99 20.23
C THR A 138 21.21 6.68 20.18
N THR A 139 20.38 7.43 20.90
CA THR A 139 18.90 7.31 20.86
C THR A 139 18.38 7.57 19.44
N GLY A 140 18.88 8.60 18.77
CA GLY A 140 18.52 8.90 17.39
C GLY A 140 18.86 7.75 16.43
N ALA A 141 20.04 7.18 16.55
CA ALA A 141 20.46 6.03 15.75
C ALA A 141 19.57 4.79 16.00
N SER A 142 19.12 4.57 17.24
CA SER A 142 18.22 3.48 17.59
C SER A 142 16.84 3.64 16.91
N HIS A 143 16.28 4.84 16.90
CA HIS A 143 15.01 5.12 16.22
C HIS A 143 15.12 4.92 14.70
N VAL A 144 16.22 5.38 14.08
CA VAL A 144 16.48 5.14 12.65
C VAL A 144 16.63 3.64 12.37
N ALA A 145 17.28 2.88 13.24
CA ALA A 145 17.40 1.43 13.10
C ALA A 145 16.02 0.74 13.16
N ILE A 146 15.14 1.13 14.11
CA ILE A 146 13.76 0.62 14.19
C ILE A 146 13.02 0.91 12.87
N TYR A 147 13.10 2.13 12.35
CA TYR A 147 12.47 2.47 11.07
C TYR A 147 13.01 1.59 9.93
N ASN A 148 14.31 1.39 9.83
CA ASN A 148 14.89 0.57 8.77
C ASN A 148 14.40 -0.90 8.85
N TRP A 149 14.34 -1.49 10.05
CA TRP A 149 13.82 -2.84 10.23
C TRP A 149 12.32 -2.94 9.91
N THR A 150 11.51 -1.97 10.36
CA THR A 150 10.08 -1.95 10.03
C THR A 150 9.83 -1.72 8.55
N PHE A 151 10.68 -0.95 7.87
CA PHE A 151 10.63 -0.79 6.41
C PHE A 151 10.97 -2.11 5.70
N LEU A 152 12.03 -2.81 6.09
CA LEU A 152 12.39 -4.10 5.49
C LEU A 152 11.28 -5.14 5.64
N LEU A 153 10.70 -5.24 6.82
CA LEU A 153 9.65 -6.21 7.10
C LEU A 153 8.29 -5.78 6.55
N GLY A 154 7.93 -4.50 6.67
CA GLY A 154 6.64 -3.96 6.26
C GLY A 154 6.58 -3.65 4.77
N GLN A 155 7.52 -2.86 4.25
CA GLN A 155 7.46 -2.34 2.89
C GLN A 155 8.31 -3.13 1.87
N SER A 156 8.95 -4.23 2.29
CA SER A 156 9.65 -5.14 1.38
C SER A 156 9.14 -6.59 1.50
N LEU A 157 9.13 -7.17 2.71
CA LEU A 157 8.66 -8.55 2.91
C LEU A 157 7.15 -8.68 2.67
N MET A 158 6.32 -7.79 3.24
CA MET A 158 4.87 -7.91 3.11
C MET A 158 4.38 -7.77 1.67
N PRO A 159 4.85 -6.83 0.83
CA PRO A 159 4.49 -6.78 -0.59
C PRO A 159 4.80 -8.07 -1.35
N ALA A 160 5.89 -8.77 -1.03
CA ALA A 160 6.18 -10.07 -1.63
C ALA A 160 5.16 -11.14 -1.23
N ILE A 161 4.77 -11.19 0.05
CA ILE A 161 3.72 -12.09 0.55
C ILE A 161 2.37 -11.76 -0.11
N ASN A 162 2.02 -10.49 -0.19
CA ASN A 162 0.80 -10.01 -0.84
C ASN A 162 0.78 -10.38 -2.32
N ALA A 163 1.93 -10.26 -3.01
CA ALA A 163 2.06 -10.65 -4.41
C ALA A 163 1.83 -12.16 -4.62
N LEU A 164 2.30 -13.01 -3.72
CA LEU A 164 2.01 -14.44 -3.77
C LEU A 164 0.53 -14.75 -3.54
N LEU A 165 -0.06 -14.17 -2.50
CA LEU A 165 -1.46 -14.42 -2.14
C LEU A 165 -2.42 -13.86 -3.19
N LEU A 166 -2.38 -12.56 -3.43
CA LEU A 166 -3.28 -11.91 -4.38
C LEU A 166 -2.97 -12.30 -5.82
N GLY A 167 -1.68 -12.38 -6.18
CA GLY A 167 -1.26 -12.81 -7.51
C GLY A 167 -1.79 -14.21 -7.85
N SER A 168 -1.70 -15.18 -6.93
CA SER A 168 -2.25 -16.52 -7.14
C SER A 168 -3.76 -16.52 -7.30
N LEU A 169 -4.49 -15.76 -6.49
CA LEU A 169 -5.94 -15.60 -6.58
C LEU A 169 -6.36 -14.98 -7.93
N LEU A 170 -5.73 -13.87 -8.32
CA LEU A 170 -6.04 -13.17 -9.58
C LEU A 170 -5.65 -14.00 -10.82
N TYR A 171 -4.55 -14.75 -10.75
CA TYR A 171 -4.14 -15.63 -11.84
C TYR A 171 -5.15 -16.76 -12.09
N ARG A 172 -5.66 -17.38 -11.01
CA ARG A 172 -6.66 -18.46 -11.08
C ARG A 172 -8.03 -17.94 -11.50
N SER A 173 -8.49 -16.83 -10.91
CA SER A 173 -9.82 -16.26 -11.16
C SER A 173 -9.95 -15.56 -12.51
N ARG A 174 -8.85 -15.14 -13.15
CA ARG A 174 -8.85 -14.34 -14.38
C ARG A 174 -9.63 -13.02 -14.28
N LEU A 175 -9.83 -12.51 -13.07
CA LEU A 175 -10.49 -11.22 -12.84
C LEU A 175 -9.73 -10.04 -13.49
N VAL A 176 -8.44 -10.24 -13.74
CA VAL A 176 -7.58 -9.33 -14.52
C VAL A 176 -6.80 -10.11 -15.57
N PRO A 177 -6.15 -9.48 -16.58
CA PRO A 177 -5.27 -10.16 -17.52
C PRO A 177 -4.16 -10.91 -16.78
N ARG A 178 -3.90 -12.17 -17.15
CA ARG A 178 -2.92 -13.03 -16.49
C ARG A 178 -1.51 -12.46 -16.44
N ILE A 179 -1.14 -11.59 -17.39
CA ILE A 179 0.18 -10.95 -17.40
C ILE A 179 0.42 -10.11 -16.15
N ILE A 180 -0.63 -9.46 -15.62
CA ILE A 180 -0.53 -8.62 -14.42
C ILE A 180 -0.13 -9.48 -13.19
N PRO A 181 -0.89 -10.52 -12.77
CA PRO A 181 -0.49 -11.31 -11.63
C PRO A 181 0.80 -12.11 -11.84
N VAL A 182 1.18 -12.46 -13.07
CA VAL A 182 2.46 -13.13 -13.37
C VAL A 182 3.64 -12.24 -12.99
N LEU A 183 3.58 -10.93 -13.23
CA LEU A 183 4.63 -9.99 -12.78
C LEU A 183 4.84 -10.08 -11.27
N GLY A 184 3.74 -10.10 -10.49
CA GLY A 184 3.81 -10.24 -9.04
C GLY A 184 4.35 -11.59 -8.58
N LEU A 185 3.90 -12.68 -9.21
CA LEU A 185 4.33 -14.05 -8.89
C LEU A 185 5.81 -14.30 -9.22
N ILE A 186 6.37 -13.65 -10.25
CA ILE A 186 7.80 -13.67 -10.57
C ILE A 186 8.56 -12.73 -9.63
N GLY A 187 8.03 -11.55 -9.37
CA GLY A 187 8.67 -10.55 -8.53
C GLY A 187 8.78 -10.96 -7.05
N ALA A 188 7.77 -11.67 -6.55
CA ALA A 188 7.74 -12.06 -5.14
C ALA A 188 8.95 -12.88 -4.69
N PRO A 189 9.36 -13.99 -5.37
CA PRO A 189 10.57 -14.74 -4.98
C PRO A 189 11.85 -13.91 -5.12
N LEU A 190 11.94 -13.01 -6.11
CA LEU A 190 13.09 -12.11 -6.26
C LEU A 190 13.19 -11.14 -5.07
N LEU A 191 12.07 -10.53 -4.70
CA LEU A 191 12.01 -9.62 -3.57
C LEU A 191 12.27 -10.36 -2.24
N LEU A 192 11.71 -11.56 -2.05
CA LEU A 192 11.99 -12.40 -0.88
C LEU A 192 13.48 -12.75 -0.76
N ALA A 193 14.12 -13.12 -1.87
CA ALA A 193 15.56 -13.40 -1.89
C ALA A 193 16.37 -12.16 -1.50
N ALA A 194 16.01 -10.98 -1.99
CA ALA A 194 16.65 -9.71 -1.63
C ALA A 194 16.44 -9.37 -0.15
N VAL A 195 15.23 -9.57 0.40
CA VAL A 195 14.94 -9.37 1.84
C VAL A 195 15.79 -10.30 2.70
N ILE A 196 15.87 -11.58 2.34
CA ILE A 196 16.71 -12.56 3.06
C ILE A 196 18.18 -12.15 2.98
N ALA A 197 18.68 -11.80 1.79
CA ALA A 197 20.06 -11.36 1.62
C ALA A 197 20.36 -10.09 2.43
N THR A 198 19.41 -9.15 2.52
CA THR A 198 19.53 -7.95 3.36
C THR A 198 19.54 -8.30 4.84
N LEU A 199 18.67 -9.20 5.28
CA LEU A 199 18.56 -9.65 6.67
C LEU A 199 19.88 -10.25 7.19
N PHE A 200 20.58 -11.00 6.34
CA PHE A 200 21.87 -11.61 6.67
C PHE A 200 23.08 -10.76 6.28
N GLY A 201 22.88 -9.50 5.89
CA GLY A 201 23.96 -8.56 5.58
C GLY A 201 24.65 -8.79 4.24
N GLY A 202 24.10 -9.65 3.37
CA GLY A 202 24.66 -9.93 2.04
C GLY A 202 24.53 -8.78 1.05
N ILE A 203 23.48 -7.96 1.19
CA ILE A 203 23.26 -6.74 0.40
C ILE A 203 22.74 -5.61 1.28
N GLY A 204 23.00 -4.36 0.86
CA GLY A 204 22.43 -3.19 1.54
C GLY A 204 20.94 -3.02 1.22
N GLN A 205 20.14 -2.67 2.21
CA GLN A 205 18.68 -2.45 2.08
C GLN A 205 18.31 -1.43 0.99
N TYR A 206 19.13 -0.41 0.81
CA TYR A 206 18.94 0.65 -0.19
C TYR A 206 19.92 0.53 -1.37
N SER A 207 20.47 -0.68 -1.59
CA SER A 207 21.36 -0.96 -2.72
C SER A 207 20.59 -1.01 -4.05
N ALA A 208 21.30 -0.81 -5.15
CA ALA A 208 20.73 -0.96 -6.49
C ALA A 208 20.16 -2.37 -6.72
N LEU A 209 20.79 -3.41 -6.16
CA LEU A 209 20.32 -4.79 -6.28
C LEU A 209 19.00 -5.01 -5.56
N ALA A 210 18.83 -4.46 -4.35
CA ALA A 210 17.56 -4.50 -3.62
C ALA A 210 16.46 -3.75 -4.39
N ALA A 211 16.78 -2.58 -4.96
CA ALA A 211 15.85 -1.81 -5.79
C ALA A 211 15.44 -2.58 -7.05
N LEU A 212 16.37 -3.19 -7.77
CA LEU A 212 16.08 -4.02 -8.95
C LEU A 212 15.18 -5.21 -8.62
N ALA A 213 15.39 -5.87 -7.48
CA ALA A 213 14.57 -6.99 -7.04
C ALA A 213 13.12 -6.56 -6.70
N ALA A 214 12.91 -5.30 -6.30
CA ALA A 214 11.58 -4.76 -6.01
C ALA A 214 10.80 -4.33 -7.26
N LEU A 215 11.47 -4.02 -8.39
CA LEU A 215 10.83 -3.51 -9.59
C LEU A 215 9.68 -4.37 -10.14
N PRO A 216 9.79 -5.71 -10.23
CA PRO A 216 8.68 -6.52 -10.75
C PRO A 216 7.44 -6.46 -9.87
N VAL A 217 7.59 -6.42 -8.54
CA VAL A 217 6.47 -6.26 -7.60
C VAL A 217 5.86 -4.87 -7.73
N ALA A 218 6.67 -3.82 -7.81
CA ALA A 218 6.19 -2.46 -8.03
C ALA A 218 5.44 -2.33 -9.38
N ALA A 219 5.98 -2.90 -10.46
CA ALA A 219 5.35 -2.92 -11.77
C ALA A 219 4.00 -3.68 -11.74
N TRP A 220 3.93 -4.79 -10.99
CA TRP A 220 2.69 -5.52 -10.78
C TRP A 220 1.65 -4.68 -10.04
N GLU A 221 1.99 -4.08 -8.90
CA GLU A 221 1.06 -3.27 -8.11
C GLU A 221 0.55 -2.06 -8.91
N LEU A 222 1.46 -1.36 -9.62
CA LEU A 222 1.10 -0.23 -10.48
C LEU A 222 0.15 -0.67 -11.59
N SER A 223 0.50 -1.73 -12.33
CA SER A 223 -0.32 -2.22 -13.44
C SER A 223 -1.69 -2.73 -12.96
N LEU A 224 -1.75 -3.38 -11.78
CA LEU A 224 -2.98 -3.80 -11.15
C LEU A 224 -3.84 -2.59 -10.77
N GLY A 225 -3.27 -1.59 -10.09
CA GLY A 225 -3.96 -0.37 -9.71
C GLY A 225 -4.57 0.34 -10.93
N VAL A 226 -3.75 0.58 -11.96
CA VAL A 226 -4.20 1.22 -13.21
C VAL A 226 -5.28 0.38 -13.89
N TRP A 227 -5.11 -0.95 -14.00
CA TRP A 227 -6.11 -1.82 -14.61
C TRP A 227 -7.46 -1.74 -13.88
N LEU A 228 -7.45 -1.84 -12.56
CA LEU A 228 -8.66 -1.80 -11.74
C LEU A 228 -9.38 -0.46 -11.86
N VAL A 229 -8.64 0.65 -11.91
CA VAL A 229 -9.22 1.99 -12.11
C VAL A 229 -9.81 2.15 -13.50
N VAL A 230 -9.11 1.73 -14.56
CA VAL A 230 -9.51 1.99 -15.94
C VAL A 230 -10.53 0.96 -16.46
N LYS A 231 -10.27 -0.33 -16.23
CA LYS A 231 -11.06 -1.45 -16.81
C LYS A 231 -11.94 -2.15 -15.80
N GLY A 232 -11.56 -2.20 -14.51
CA GLY A 232 -12.27 -2.98 -13.49
C GLY A 232 -12.00 -4.48 -13.58
N PHE A 233 -12.80 -5.26 -12.86
CA PHE A 233 -12.75 -6.71 -12.96
C PHE A 233 -13.35 -7.20 -14.28
N ARG A 234 -12.78 -8.27 -14.84
CA ARG A 234 -13.39 -9.00 -15.96
C ARG A 234 -14.58 -9.80 -15.47
N SER A 235 -15.60 -9.94 -16.30
CA SER A 235 -16.72 -10.84 -16.03
C SER A 235 -16.24 -12.28 -15.96
N PHE A 236 -16.53 -12.97 -14.85
CA PHE A 236 -16.17 -14.37 -14.62
C PHE A 236 -17.26 -15.01 -13.74
N PRO A 237 -17.44 -16.37 -13.74
CA PRO A 237 -18.48 -17.02 -12.96
C PRO A 237 -18.53 -16.63 -11.48
N ILE A 238 -17.38 -16.31 -10.86
CA ILE A 238 -17.28 -15.84 -9.47
C ILE A 238 -18.01 -14.49 -9.26
N THR A 239 -18.13 -13.66 -10.30
CA THR A 239 -18.77 -12.33 -10.25
C THR A 239 -20.23 -12.34 -10.70
N ALA A 240 -20.68 -13.42 -11.37
CA ALA A 240 -22.02 -13.52 -11.94
C ALA A 240 -23.14 -13.36 -10.88
N GLY A 241 -22.96 -13.93 -9.68
CA GLY A 241 -23.94 -13.84 -8.59
C GLY A 241 -24.08 -12.45 -7.94
N ILE A 242 -23.13 -11.52 -8.17
CA ILE A 242 -23.22 -10.15 -7.66
C ILE A 242 -24.02 -9.28 -8.62
N ALA A 243 -23.82 -9.47 -9.92
CA ALA A 243 -24.55 -8.72 -10.95
C ALA A 243 -26.06 -9.02 -10.92
N THR A 244 -26.46 -10.27 -10.64
CA THR A 244 -27.87 -10.66 -10.55
C THR A 244 -28.57 -10.16 -9.29
N ALA A 245 -27.85 -9.99 -8.18
CA ALA A 245 -28.43 -9.43 -6.95
C ALA A 245 -28.77 -7.94 -7.07
N ASP A 246 -27.98 -7.17 -7.83
CA ASP A 246 -28.23 -5.73 -8.07
C ASP A 246 -29.37 -5.47 -9.06
N THR A 247 -29.79 -6.49 -9.84
CA THR A 247 -30.86 -6.37 -10.85
C THR A 247 -32.20 -6.95 -10.38
N ALA A 248 -32.26 -7.58 -9.21
CA ALA A 248 -33.52 -8.07 -8.65
C ALA A 248 -34.41 -6.87 -8.28
N PRO A 249 -35.67 -6.80 -8.80
CA PRO A 249 -36.59 -5.76 -8.40
C PRO A 249 -36.88 -5.88 -6.91
N ALA A 250 -36.86 -4.72 -6.21
CA ALA A 250 -37.29 -4.66 -4.82
C ALA A 250 -38.75 -5.16 -4.74
N TYR A 251 -38.95 -6.31 -4.12
CA TYR A 251 -40.28 -6.80 -3.81
C TYR A 251 -40.91 -5.84 -2.79
N HIS A 252 -41.77 -4.95 -3.25
CA HIS A 252 -42.67 -4.22 -2.37
C HIS A 252 -43.73 -5.23 -1.90
N ASP A 253 -43.57 -5.68 -0.67
CA ASP A 253 -44.62 -6.42 0.04
C ASP A 253 -45.82 -5.47 0.24
N VAL A 254 -46.80 -5.59 -0.64
CA VAL A 254 -48.10 -4.92 -0.49
C VAL A 254 -48.97 -5.87 0.31
N THR A 255 -48.85 -5.82 1.63
CA THR A 255 -49.88 -6.38 2.53
C THR A 255 -50.97 -5.38 2.66
N ALA A 256 -52.14 -5.73 2.06
CA ALA A 256 -53.43 -5.11 2.29
C ALA A 256 -53.95 -5.45 3.69
#